data_6c1fccdf8e0772289d6efe203be90d68
#
_entry.id   6c1fccdf8e0772289d6efe203be90d68
#
_cell.length_a   1.000
_cell.length_b   1.000
_cell.length_c   1.000
_cell.angle_alpha   90.00
_cell.angle_beta   90.00
_cell.angle_gamma   90.00
#
_symmetry.space_group_name_H-M   'P 1'
#
loop_
_entity.id
_entity.type
_entity.pdbx_description
1 polymer ?
#
loop_
_entity_poly.entity_id
_entity_poly.type
_entity_poly.pdbx_seq_one_letter_code
_entity_poly.pdbx_strand_id
1 'polypeptide(L)'
;ALMRSYSQRSLTSLNGVHPDLRRVIDRALQDSQLDFAVIEGLRTRKRQEQLVASGASQTMNSRHLTGHAVDLLPLDPTTGKGEFAWPLYDQLGPAVKTAAKKEGVPMIWGGDWTSFKDGPHFELDRRVYDNSKWATSELPAQGRTSVTQSGTVRASAVTVASGAGSAVAALSALDSTAQYIVLAFAGVVVLAGIW
;
A
#
# COMPACT_ATOMS: atom_id res chain seq x y z
N ALA A 1 9.08 -24.59 -11.45
CA ALA A 1 7.97 -23.80 -10.89
C ALA A 1 8.08 -22.37 -11.41
N LEU A 2 6.96 -21.78 -11.82
CA LEU A 2 6.94 -20.36 -12.19
C LEU A 2 7.15 -19.54 -10.91
N MET A 3 8.09 -18.57 -10.96
CA MET A 3 8.29 -17.65 -9.84
C MET A 3 7.08 -16.69 -9.78
N ARG A 4 6.51 -16.52 -8.59
CA ARG A 4 5.46 -15.53 -8.35
C ARG A 4 6.05 -14.12 -8.41
N SER A 5 5.27 -13.18 -8.91
CA SER A 5 5.70 -11.79 -9.05
C SER A 5 4.68 -10.83 -8.43
N TYR A 6 5.16 -9.70 -7.96
CA TYR A 6 4.30 -8.63 -7.46
C TYR A 6 3.60 -7.88 -8.58
N SER A 7 2.40 -7.41 -8.29
CA SER A 7 1.77 -6.36 -9.09
C SER A 7 2.59 -5.05 -8.99
N GLN A 8 2.46 -4.17 -9.98
CA GLN A 8 3.11 -2.84 -9.95
C GLN A 8 2.72 -2.04 -8.70
N ARG A 9 1.48 -2.17 -8.23
CA ARG A 9 1.00 -1.53 -7.00
C ARG A 9 1.74 -2.07 -5.77
N SER A 10 1.90 -3.38 -5.65
CA SER A 10 2.66 -3.99 -4.54
C SER A 10 4.12 -3.57 -4.56
N LEU A 11 4.76 -3.49 -5.73
CA LEU A 11 6.13 -2.99 -5.87
C LEU A 11 6.24 -1.54 -5.38
N THR A 12 5.27 -0.69 -5.70
CA THR A 12 5.21 0.70 -5.21
C THR A 12 5.07 0.75 -3.70
N SER A 13 4.19 -0.08 -3.11
CA SER A 13 4.01 -0.17 -1.66
C SER A 13 5.27 -0.65 -0.92
N LEU A 14 6.09 -1.46 -1.57
CA LEU A 14 7.36 -1.96 -1.02
C LEU A 14 8.51 -0.94 -1.06
N ASN A 15 8.34 0.20 -1.72
CA ASN A 15 9.37 1.26 -1.74
C ASN A 15 9.56 1.83 -0.33
N GLY A 16 10.81 1.88 0.15
CA GLY A 16 11.16 2.38 1.47
C GLY A 16 10.85 1.42 2.63
N VAL A 17 10.46 0.18 2.35
CA VAL A 17 10.37 -0.88 3.36
C VAL A 17 11.76 -1.37 3.71
N HIS A 18 12.01 -1.65 5.00
CA HIS A 18 13.29 -2.14 5.52
C HIS A 18 13.74 -3.39 4.75
N PRO A 19 15.04 -3.52 4.35
CA PRO A 19 15.53 -4.62 3.53
C PRO A 19 15.25 -6.00 4.14
N ASP A 20 15.38 -6.15 5.44
CA ASP A 20 15.11 -7.42 6.11
C ASP A 20 13.63 -7.81 6.02
N LEU A 21 12.72 -6.84 6.25
CA LEU A 21 11.29 -7.09 6.08
C LEU A 21 10.98 -7.41 4.61
N ARG A 22 11.60 -6.69 3.67
CA ARG A 22 11.46 -6.94 2.26
C ARG A 22 11.87 -8.38 1.89
N ARG A 23 13.02 -8.89 2.40
CA ARG A 23 13.44 -10.29 2.17
C ARG A 23 12.42 -11.29 2.67
N VAL A 24 11.83 -11.03 3.87
CA VAL A 24 10.77 -11.89 4.42
C VAL A 24 9.57 -11.94 3.48
N ILE A 25 9.09 -10.79 3.00
CA ILE A 25 7.91 -10.72 2.14
C ILE A 25 8.19 -11.33 0.77
N ASP A 26 9.39 -11.14 0.21
CA ASP A 26 9.82 -11.78 -1.04
C ASP A 26 9.85 -13.32 -0.89
N ARG A 27 10.37 -13.83 0.24
CA ARG A 27 10.34 -15.26 0.59
C ARG A 27 8.92 -15.77 0.75
N ALA A 28 8.07 -15.05 1.48
CA ALA A 28 6.69 -15.42 1.70
C ALA A 28 5.91 -15.50 0.38
N LEU A 29 6.16 -14.59 -0.57
CA LEU A 29 5.54 -14.62 -1.89
C LEU A 29 5.85 -15.93 -2.64
N GLN A 30 7.07 -16.46 -2.52
CA GLN A 30 7.46 -17.69 -3.21
C GLN A 30 6.97 -18.96 -2.49
N ASP A 31 6.99 -18.96 -1.15
CA ASP A 31 6.77 -20.14 -0.32
C ASP A 31 5.29 -20.33 0.10
N SER A 32 4.48 -19.27 0.14
CA SER A 32 3.07 -19.33 0.55
C SER A 32 2.23 -20.12 -0.44
N GLN A 33 1.23 -20.85 0.04
CA GLN A 33 0.21 -21.44 -0.81
C GLN A 33 -0.85 -20.42 -1.24
N LEU A 34 -0.98 -19.34 -0.48
CA LEU A 34 -1.92 -18.26 -0.72
C LEU A 34 -1.21 -17.07 -1.33
N ASP A 35 -1.77 -16.53 -2.43
CA ASP A 35 -1.30 -15.29 -3.03
C ASP A 35 -1.74 -14.07 -2.20
N PHE A 36 -0.97 -13.00 -2.25
CA PHE A 36 -1.29 -11.76 -1.55
C PHE A 36 -0.77 -10.53 -2.29
N ALA A 37 -1.37 -9.39 -2.00
CA ALA A 37 -0.88 -8.08 -2.40
C ALA A 37 -0.27 -7.34 -1.22
N VAL A 38 0.75 -6.52 -1.46
CA VAL A 38 1.25 -5.54 -0.48
C VAL A 38 0.46 -4.24 -0.69
N ILE A 39 -0.38 -3.90 0.29
CA ILE A 39 -1.28 -2.76 0.18
C ILE A 39 -0.72 -1.48 0.81
N GLU A 40 0.15 -1.60 1.83
CA GLU A 40 0.85 -0.48 2.44
C GLU A 40 2.24 -0.90 2.94
N GLY A 41 3.23 -0.02 2.81
CA GLY A 41 4.58 -0.15 3.35
C GLY A 41 4.99 1.12 4.09
N LEU A 42 5.99 1.86 3.56
CA LEU A 42 6.38 3.15 4.13
C LEU A 42 5.22 4.15 4.03
N ARG A 43 4.81 4.70 5.18
CA ARG A 43 3.70 5.63 5.32
C ARG A 43 4.19 7.03 5.65
N THR A 44 3.62 8.05 5.02
CA THR A 44 3.91 9.44 5.39
C THR A 44 3.27 9.81 6.73
N ARG A 45 3.88 10.75 7.47
CA ARG A 45 3.32 11.27 8.72
C ARG A 45 1.91 11.85 8.51
N LYS A 46 1.69 12.60 7.43
CA LYS A 46 0.37 13.15 7.07
C LYS A 46 -0.69 12.06 6.93
N ARG A 47 -0.35 10.95 6.28
CA ARG A 47 -1.26 9.80 6.14
C ARG A 47 -1.56 9.17 7.50
N GLN A 48 -0.55 9.04 8.39
CA GLN A 48 -0.76 8.53 9.74
C GLN A 48 -1.69 9.43 10.56
N GLU A 49 -1.53 10.75 10.48
CA GLU A 49 -2.42 11.72 11.13
C GLU A 49 -3.87 11.55 10.68
N GLN A 50 -4.11 11.36 9.38
CA GLN A 50 -5.44 11.09 8.83
C GLN A 50 -6.04 9.77 9.36
N LEU A 51 -5.24 8.71 9.45
CA LEU A 51 -5.69 7.42 9.98
C LEU A 51 -6.05 7.51 11.46
N VAL A 52 -5.27 8.25 12.25
CA VAL A 52 -5.59 8.50 13.67
C VAL A 52 -6.85 9.33 13.80
N ALA A 53 -6.99 10.41 13.01
CA ALA A 53 -8.16 11.28 13.04
C ALA A 53 -9.47 10.54 12.64
N SER A 54 -9.37 9.55 11.75
CA SER A 54 -10.52 8.73 11.32
C SER A 54 -10.78 7.51 12.23
N GLY A 55 -9.96 7.28 13.27
CA GLY A 55 -10.05 6.10 14.13
C GLY A 55 -9.52 4.80 13.51
N ALA A 56 -8.97 4.86 12.30
CA ALA A 56 -8.39 3.70 11.61
C ALA A 56 -7.00 3.32 12.15
N SER A 57 -6.38 4.18 12.96
CA SER A 57 -5.15 3.89 13.71
C SER A 57 -5.26 4.47 15.11
N GLN A 58 -4.71 3.74 16.11
CA GLN A 58 -4.73 4.14 17.51
C GLN A 58 -3.44 4.85 17.95
N THR A 59 -2.45 5.02 17.05
CA THR A 59 -1.14 5.52 17.43
C THR A 59 -0.51 6.42 16.38
N MET A 60 0.21 7.43 16.85
CA MET A 60 1.15 8.20 16.01
C MET A 60 2.54 7.57 15.93
N ASN A 61 2.81 6.51 16.71
CA ASN A 61 4.08 5.78 16.69
C ASN A 61 3.99 4.49 15.86
N SER A 62 3.51 4.61 14.62
CA SER A 62 3.37 3.49 13.71
C SER A 62 4.71 3.08 13.09
N ARG A 63 4.96 1.78 12.99
CA ARG A 63 6.15 1.20 12.34
C ARG A 63 6.18 1.43 10.82
N HIS A 64 5.04 1.73 10.21
CA HIS A 64 4.97 2.17 8.82
C HIS A 64 5.70 3.49 8.57
N LEU A 65 5.77 4.40 9.57
CA LEU A 65 6.47 5.69 9.43
C LEU A 65 7.98 5.55 9.19
N THR A 66 8.54 4.41 9.54
CA THR A 66 9.97 4.11 9.43
C THR A 66 10.25 2.94 8.49
N GLY A 67 9.27 2.48 7.73
CA GLY A 67 9.41 1.35 6.81
C GLY A 67 9.61 -0.02 7.47
N HIS A 68 9.37 -0.13 8.77
CA HIS A 68 9.52 -1.39 9.52
C HIS A 68 8.24 -2.21 9.57
N ALA A 69 7.18 -1.82 8.85
CA ALA A 69 5.95 -2.56 8.74
C ALA A 69 5.43 -2.59 7.31
N VAL A 70 4.65 -3.63 7.01
CA VAL A 70 3.85 -3.76 5.79
C VAL A 70 2.47 -4.28 6.13
N ASP A 71 1.49 -3.87 5.34
CA ASP A 71 0.15 -4.46 5.36
C ASP A 71 -0.04 -5.34 4.12
N LEU A 72 -0.44 -6.58 4.34
CA LEU A 72 -0.69 -7.58 3.32
C LEU A 72 -2.19 -7.85 3.18
N LEU A 73 -2.65 -8.01 1.96
CA LEU A 73 -4.01 -8.39 1.63
C LEU A 73 -3.99 -9.75 0.92
N PRO A 74 -4.48 -10.81 1.55
CA PRO A 74 -4.57 -12.11 0.90
C PRO A 74 -5.53 -12.05 -0.30
N LEU A 75 -5.23 -12.84 -1.32
CA LEU A 75 -6.10 -13.00 -2.49
C LEU A 75 -6.89 -14.29 -2.35
N ASP A 76 -8.21 -14.21 -2.43
CA ASP A 76 -9.07 -15.38 -2.44
C ASP A 76 -8.69 -16.30 -3.63
N PRO A 77 -8.38 -17.58 -3.38
CA PRO A 77 -7.85 -18.46 -4.42
C PRO A 77 -8.88 -18.81 -5.51
N THR A 78 -10.16 -18.58 -5.24
CA THR A 78 -11.25 -18.87 -6.19
C THR A 78 -11.50 -17.68 -7.11
N THR A 79 -11.51 -16.47 -6.53
CA THR A 79 -11.89 -15.25 -7.25
C THR A 79 -10.69 -14.41 -7.68
N GLY A 80 -9.52 -14.62 -7.09
CA GLY A 80 -8.32 -13.80 -7.27
C GLY A 80 -8.44 -12.40 -6.67
N LYS A 81 -9.52 -12.09 -5.94
CA LYS A 81 -9.76 -10.78 -5.33
C LYS A 81 -9.15 -10.71 -3.93
N GLY A 82 -8.67 -9.51 -3.56
CA GLY A 82 -8.20 -9.25 -2.22
C GLY A 82 -9.35 -9.21 -1.20
N GLU A 83 -9.20 -9.91 -0.08
CA GLU A 83 -10.24 -9.98 0.95
C GLU A 83 -9.65 -9.84 2.36
N PHE A 84 -10.31 -9.03 3.21
CA PHE A 84 -9.99 -8.87 4.64
C PHE A 84 -10.70 -9.95 5.48
N ALA A 85 -10.55 -11.21 5.10
CA ALA A 85 -11.23 -12.34 5.75
C ALA A 85 -10.26 -13.11 6.66
N TRP A 86 -10.66 -13.35 7.93
CA TRP A 86 -9.84 -14.06 8.90
C TRP A 86 -9.40 -15.45 8.45
N PRO A 87 -10.21 -16.29 7.80
CA PRO A 87 -9.77 -17.60 7.31
C PRO A 87 -8.58 -17.52 6.33
N LEU A 88 -8.45 -16.40 5.58
CA LEU A 88 -7.30 -16.19 4.71
C LEU A 88 -6.07 -15.71 5.51
N TYR A 89 -6.27 -14.86 6.52
CA TYR A 89 -5.18 -14.44 7.41
C TYR A 89 -4.66 -15.57 8.30
N ASP A 90 -5.51 -16.50 8.70
CA ASP A 90 -5.11 -17.72 9.43
C ASP A 90 -4.18 -18.63 8.61
N GLN A 91 -4.19 -18.51 7.27
CA GLN A 91 -3.26 -19.16 6.37
C GLN A 91 -2.04 -18.29 6.08
N LEU A 92 -2.24 -17.01 5.77
CA LEU A 92 -1.16 -16.10 5.38
C LEU A 92 -0.21 -15.79 6.54
N GLY A 93 -0.73 -15.52 7.74
CA GLY A 93 0.06 -15.17 8.92
C GLY A 93 1.14 -16.21 9.25
N PRO A 94 0.78 -17.51 9.42
CA PRO A 94 1.76 -18.57 9.62
C PRO A 94 2.77 -18.73 8.47
N ALA A 95 2.35 -18.53 7.22
CA ALA A 95 3.23 -18.60 6.05
C ALA A 95 4.30 -17.50 6.09
N VAL A 96 3.91 -16.26 6.39
CA VAL A 96 4.85 -15.13 6.53
C VAL A 96 5.78 -15.33 7.74
N LYS A 97 5.26 -15.81 8.88
CA LYS A 97 6.08 -16.16 10.07
C LYS A 97 7.11 -17.27 9.74
N THR A 98 6.73 -18.22 8.91
CA THR A 98 7.65 -19.28 8.46
C THR A 98 8.74 -18.71 7.55
N ALA A 99 8.39 -17.80 6.65
CA ALA A 99 9.35 -17.09 5.81
C ALA A 99 10.33 -16.26 6.66
N ALA A 100 9.83 -15.53 7.66
CA ALA A 100 10.66 -14.76 8.59
C ALA A 100 11.65 -15.64 9.34
N LYS A 101 11.21 -16.82 9.80
CA LYS A 101 12.10 -17.81 10.45
C LYS A 101 13.18 -18.31 9.50
N LYS A 102 12.86 -18.60 8.24
CA LYS A 102 13.83 -19.02 7.22
C LYS A 102 14.86 -17.95 6.92
N GLU A 103 14.44 -16.68 6.92
CA GLU A 103 15.34 -15.53 6.69
C GLU A 103 16.11 -15.11 7.95
N GLY A 104 15.83 -15.71 9.12
CA GLY A 104 16.45 -15.34 10.39
C GLY A 104 16.05 -13.92 10.87
N VAL A 105 14.87 -13.44 10.47
CA VAL A 105 14.39 -12.09 10.76
C VAL A 105 13.33 -12.13 11.84
N PRO A 106 13.59 -11.56 13.04
CA PRO A 106 12.59 -11.39 14.09
C PRO A 106 11.45 -10.46 13.64
N MET A 107 10.23 -10.99 13.66
CA MET A 107 9.05 -10.30 13.16
C MET A 107 7.84 -10.57 14.05
N ILE A 108 6.91 -9.64 14.09
CA ILE A 108 5.62 -9.71 14.77
C ILE A 108 4.50 -9.63 13.73
N TRP A 109 3.48 -10.45 13.92
CA TRP A 109 2.24 -10.38 13.17
C TRP A 109 1.12 -9.79 14.04
N GLY A 110 0.39 -8.80 13.54
CA GLY A 110 -0.71 -8.17 14.25
C GLY A 110 -1.88 -9.11 14.57
N GLY A 111 -2.00 -10.22 13.83
CA GLY A 111 -2.97 -11.28 14.11
C GLY A 111 -2.71 -12.03 15.43
N ASP A 112 -1.48 -11.99 15.95
CA ASP A 112 -1.13 -12.57 17.25
C ASP A 112 -1.43 -11.64 18.43
N TRP A 113 -1.81 -10.36 18.20
CA TRP A 113 -2.10 -9.42 19.29
C TRP A 113 -3.36 -9.82 20.06
N THR A 114 -3.35 -9.59 21.36
CA THR A 114 -4.44 -10.03 22.24
C THR A 114 -5.59 -9.04 22.34
N SER A 115 -5.31 -7.74 22.23
CA SER A 115 -6.30 -6.68 22.46
C SER A 115 -6.91 -6.12 21.18
N PHE A 116 -6.16 -6.07 20.10
CA PHE A 116 -6.60 -5.54 18.81
C PHE A 116 -5.93 -6.33 17.71
N LYS A 117 -6.56 -7.39 17.26
CA LYS A 117 -6.01 -8.22 16.18
C LYS A 117 -6.04 -7.46 14.86
N ASP A 118 -4.88 -7.38 14.21
CA ASP A 118 -4.69 -6.72 12.93
C ASP A 118 -4.09 -7.72 11.93
N GLY A 119 -4.96 -8.40 11.19
CA GLY A 119 -4.58 -9.46 10.25
C GLY A 119 -3.63 -9.00 9.15
N PRO A 120 -3.85 -7.84 8.49
CA PRO A 120 -2.95 -7.28 7.49
C PRO A 120 -1.54 -7.00 7.99
N HIS A 121 -1.36 -6.61 9.25
CA HIS A 121 -0.16 -5.97 9.77
C HIS A 121 0.97 -6.95 10.10
N PHE A 122 2.15 -6.71 9.51
CA PHE A 122 3.41 -7.42 9.80
C PHE A 122 4.51 -6.40 10.06
N GLU A 123 5.23 -6.50 11.19
CA GLU A 123 6.30 -5.57 11.53
C GLU A 123 7.56 -6.28 12.03
N LEU A 124 8.73 -5.66 11.83
CA LEU A 124 9.98 -6.10 12.45
C LEU A 124 9.91 -5.96 13.96
N ASP A 125 10.42 -6.94 14.71
CA ASP A 125 10.37 -6.96 16.18
C ASP A 125 11.10 -5.74 16.77
N ARG A 126 10.37 -4.90 17.51
CA ARG A 126 10.88 -3.66 18.12
C ARG A 126 12.02 -3.88 19.10
N ARG A 127 12.14 -5.07 19.68
CA ARG A 127 13.21 -5.42 20.61
C ARG A 127 14.56 -5.58 19.90
N VAL A 128 14.55 -5.84 18.62
CA VAL A 128 15.72 -6.06 17.76
C VAL A 128 15.95 -4.91 16.78
N TYR A 129 14.87 -4.40 16.21
CA TYR A 129 14.89 -3.34 15.21
C TYR A 129 14.43 -2.01 15.83
N ASP A 130 15.39 -1.19 16.22
CA ASP A 130 15.11 0.15 16.75
C ASP A 130 14.80 1.14 15.60
N ASN A 131 13.76 1.95 15.79
CA ASN A 131 13.37 2.98 14.84
C ASN A 131 14.46 4.04 14.60
N SER A 132 15.35 4.26 15.57
CA SER A 132 16.36 5.33 15.50
C SER A 132 17.47 5.05 14.48
N LYS A 133 17.69 3.80 14.11
CA LYS A 133 18.85 3.38 13.29
C LYS A 133 18.55 3.30 11.79
N TRP A 134 17.27 3.29 11.38
CA TRP A 134 16.87 3.18 9.99
C TRP A 134 16.44 4.52 9.38
N ALA A 135 16.26 5.55 10.17
CA ALA A 135 15.77 6.83 9.70
C ALA A 135 16.74 7.47 8.69
N THR A 136 16.41 7.40 7.43
CA THR A 136 16.79 8.36 6.38
C THR A 136 18.13 8.26 5.67
N SER A 137 19.14 7.54 6.14
CA SER A 137 20.44 7.52 5.45
C SER A 137 20.55 6.50 4.31
N GLU A 138 19.62 5.54 4.24
CA GLU A 138 19.64 4.45 3.26
C GLU A 138 18.37 4.32 2.40
N LEU A 139 17.46 5.28 2.45
CA LEU A 139 16.45 5.35 1.40
C LEU A 139 17.21 5.61 0.09
N PRO A 140 17.18 4.69 -0.90
CA PRO A 140 17.71 5.00 -2.21
C PRO A 140 17.03 6.32 -2.60
N ALA A 141 17.85 7.33 -2.93
CA ALA A 141 17.35 8.61 -3.43
C ALA A 141 16.28 8.25 -4.46
N GLN A 142 15.03 8.52 -4.13
CA GLN A 142 13.93 8.32 -5.07
C GLN A 142 14.40 9.03 -6.32
N GLY A 143 14.66 8.27 -7.38
CA GLY A 143 15.28 8.78 -8.57
C GLY A 143 14.56 10.07 -8.95
N ARG A 144 15.23 11.20 -8.72
CA ARG A 144 15.01 12.36 -9.55
C ARG A 144 15.38 11.86 -10.93
N THR A 145 14.39 11.35 -11.65
CA THR A 145 14.47 11.37 -13.08
C THR A 145 14.67 12.83 -13.41
N SER A 146 15.95 13.21 -13.54
CA SER A 146 16.31 14.37 -14.33
C SER A 146 15.70 14.07 -15.69
N VAL A 147 14.55 14.66 -15.95
CA VAL A 147 14.02 14.77 -17.30
C VAL A 147 15.06 15.68 -17.98
N THR A 148 16.08 15.05 -18.54
CA THR A 148 16.95 15.71 -19.50
C THR A 148 16.01 16.07 -20.63
N GLN A 149 15.71 17.36 -20.74
CA GLN A 149 14.96 17.90 -21.86
C GLN A 149 15.73 17.57 -23.14
N SER A 150 15.24 16.60 -23.87
CA SER A 150 15.58 16.42 -25.26
C SER A 150 14.28 16.00 -25.96
N GLY A 151 13.77 16.91 -26.72
CA GLY A 151 12.60 16.69 -27.59
C GLY A 151 11.38 17.53 -27.23
N THR A 152 11.18 18.53 -28.04
CA THR A 152 10.10 19.51 -28.10
C THR A 152 8.72 18.87 -27.94
N VAL A 153 8.19 18.86 -26.72
CA VAL A 153 6.74 18.65 -26.52
C VAL A 153 6.11 20.05 -26.55
N ARG A 154 5.42 20.37 -27.64
CA ARG A 154 4.55 21.54 -27.69
C ARG A 154 3.48 21.37 -26.63
N ALA A 155 3.61 22.06 -25.52
CA ALA A 155 2.55 22.21 -24.54
C ALA A 155 1.46 23.06 -25.18
N SER A 156 0.34 22.44 -25.53
CA SER A 156 -0.91 23.16 -25.81
C SER A 156 -1.41 23.67 -24.47
N ALA A 157 -1.28 24.97 -24.25
CA ALA A 157 -1.86 25.65 -23.11
C ALA A 157 -3.38 25.55 -23.23
N VAL A 158 -4.03 24.76 -22.37
CA VAL A 158 -5.47 24.82 -22.18
C VAL A 158 -5.76 26.00 -21.27
N THR A 159 -6.21 27.10 -21.87
CA THR A 159 -6.71 28.26 -21.15
C THR A 159 -8.09 27.89 -20.56
N VAL A 160 -8.16 27.73 -19.24
CA VAL A 160 -9.44 27.57 -18.55
C VAL A 160 -10.08 28.95 -18.44
N ALA A 161 -11.02 29.23 -19.33
CA ALA A 161 -11.87 30.40 -19.18
C ALA A 161 -12.87 30.13 -18.04
N SER A 162 -12.91 31.05 -17.09
CA SER A 162 -13.86 31.05 -15.99
C SER A 162 -15.27 31.40 -16.51
N GLY A 163 -16.11 30.36 -16.69
CA GLY A 163 -17.52 30.50 -17.00
C GLY A 163 -18.29 29.26 -16.54
N ALA A 164 -19.29 29.46 -15.70
CA ALA A 164 -20.09 28.43 -15.04
C ALA A 164 -21.05 27.69 -15.98
N GLY A 165 -20.55 27.20 -17.10
CA GLY A 165 -21.39 26.50 -18.09
C GLY A 165 -20.79 25.26 -18.76
N SER A 166 -19.52 24.92 -18.54
CA SER A 166 -18.82 23.94 -19.35
C SER A 166 -18.32 22.68 -18.63
N ALA A 167 -18.73 22.44 -17.39
CA ALA A 167 -18.23 21.28 -16.62
C ALA A 167 -18.86 19.93 -17.02
N VAL A 168 -19.99 19.92 -17.69
CA VAL A 168 -20.74 18.68 -18.01
C VAL A 168 -20.23 18.00 -19.27
N ALA A 169 -19.70 18.74 -20.22
CA ALA A 169 -19.24 18.18 -21.50
C ALA A 169 -17.85 17.50 -21.43
N ALA A 170 -17.04 17.78 -20.40
CA ALA A 170 -15.70 17.18 -20.26
C ALA A 170 -15.71 15.81 -19.57
N LEU A 171 -16.79 15.45 -18.87
CA LEU A 171 -16.90 14.19 -18.13
C LEU A 171 -17.19 12.98 -19.01
N SER A 172 -17.76 13.19 -20.21
CA SER A 172 -18.08 12.09 -21.13
C SER A 172 -16.88 11.48 -21.88
N ALA A 173 -15.70 12.11 -21.76
CA ALA A 173 -14.47 11.64 -22.41
C ALA A 173 -13.55 10.84 -21.47
N LEU A 174 -13.91 10.68 -20.19
CA LEU A 174 -13.15 9.90 -19.22
C LEU A 174 -13.73 8.49 -19.10
N ASP A 175 -12.86 7.50 -18.87
CA ASP A 175 -13.33 6.17 -18.56
C ASP A 175 -14.07 6.14 -17.20
N SER A 176 -14.85 5.08 -16.95
CA SER A 176 -15.72 4.98 -15.78
C SER A 176 -14.96 5.12 -14.46
N THR A 177 -13.70 4.69 -14.40
CA THR A 177 -12.87 4.72 -13.20
C THR A 177 -12.41 6.14 -12.88
N ALA A 178 -12.07 6.93 -13.89
CA ALA A 178 -11.67 8.32 -13.74
C ALA A 178 -12.84 9.22 -13.31
N GLN A 179 -14.07 8.92 -13.72
CA GLN A 179 -15.27 9.66 -13.34
C GLN A 179 -15.55 9.56 -11.83
N TYR A 180 -15.37 8.38 -11.21
CA TYR A 180 -15.56 8.21 -9.76
C TYR A 180 -14.54 8.99 -8.92
N ILE A 181 -13.32 9.11 -9.38
CA ILE A 181 -12.28 9.87 -8.68
C ILE A 181 -12.58 11.37 -8.68
N VAL A 182 -13.05 11.92 -9.80
CA VAL A 182 -13.39 13.35 -9.92
C VAL A 182 -14.61 13.71 -9.07
N LEU A 183 -15.62 12.83 -9.02
CA LEU A 183 -16.83 13.05 -8.21
C LEU A 183 -16.55 12.98 -6.70
N ALA A 184 -15.63 12.12 -6.27
CA ALA A 184 -15.22 12.02 -4.86
C ALA A 184 -14.49 13.29 -4.36
N PHE A 185 -13.75 13.98 -5.24
CA PHE A 185 -13.09 15.24 -4.91
C PHE A 185 -14.04 16.46 -4.86
N ALA A 186 -15.16 16.40 -5.58
CA ALA A 186 -16.12 17.49 -5.64
C ALA A 186 -17.18 17.48 -4.51
N GLY A 187 -17.18 16.47 -3.65
CA GLY A 187 -18.09 16.38 -2.50
C GLY A 187 -19.57 16.16 -2.87
N VAL A 188 -19.87 15.71 -4.10
CA VAL A 188 -21.24 15.45 -4.55
C VAL A 188 -21.46 13.93 -4.59
N VAL A 189 -22.17 13.40 -3.59
CA VAL A 189 -22.67 12.03 -3.61
C VAL A 189 -24.03 12.03 -4.32
N VAL A 190 -24.07 11.64 -5.58
CA VAL A 190 -25.31 11.33 -6.28
C VAL A 190 -25.53 9.83 -6.19
N LEU A 191 -26.46 9.42 -5.35
CA LEU A 191 -26.97 8.05 -5.35
C LEU A 191 -27.90 7.90 -6.58
N ALA A 192 -27.34 7.42 -7.67
CA ALA A 192 -28.16 6.95 -8.79
C ALA A 192 -28.66 5.54 -8.47
N GLY A 193 -29.90 5.43 -8.05
CA GLY A 193 -30.61 4.15 -7.97
C GLY A 193 -30.77 3.59 -9.37
N ILE A 194 -30.32 2.36 -9.54
CA ILE A 194 -30.59 1.57 -10.76
C ILE A 194 -31.74 0.63 -10.45
N TRP A 195 -32.76 0.74 -11.26
CA TRP A 195 -33.82 -0.25 -11.42
C TRP A 195 -33.32 -1.40 -12.29
#